data_e1b53006281d5daaffffcebe8a432d6d
#
_entry.id   e1b53006281d5daaffffcebe8a432d6d
#
_cell.length_a   1.000
_cell.length_b   1.000
_cell.length_c   1.000
_cell.angle_alpha   90.00
_cell.angle_beta   90.00
_cell.angle_gamma   90.00
#
_symmetry.space_group_name_H-M   'P 1'
#
loop_
_entity.id
_entity.type
_entity.pdbx_description
1 polymer ?
#
loop_
_entity_poly.entity_id
_entity_poly.type
_entity_poly.pdbx_seq_one_letter_code
_entity_poly.pdbx_strand_id
1 'polypeptide(L)' 'DIHVHRITNRWGYVAAPTPEKTMAALEKVLPQTEWININRLLVPFGKHVCTGTRPRCSTCPVLDRCRQVGVVRHR' A
#
# COMPACT_ATOMS: atom_id res chain seq x y z
N ASP A 1 5.09 -7.63 -4.88
CA ASP A 1 4.13 -7.05 -5.80
C ASP A 1 4.15 -5.53 -5.74
N ILE A 2 4.04 -4.88 -6.90
CA ILE A 2 4.14 -3.42 -6.98
C ILE A 2 2.97 -2.71 -6.29
N HIS A 3 1.79 -3.32 -6.25
CA HIS A 3 0.64 -2.71 -5.57
C HIS A 3 0.84 -2.72 -4.06
N VAL A 4 1.29 -3.83 -3.52
CA VAL A 4 1.61 -3.94 -2.08
C VAL A 4 2.70 -2.95 -1.71
N HIS A 5 3.77 -2.87 -2.52
CA HIS A 5 4.85 -1.91 -2.33
C HIS A 5 4.33 -0.48 -2.28
N ARG A 6 3.56 -0.07 -3.30
CA ARG A 6 3.06 1.30 -3.39
C ARG A 6 2.13 1.66 -2.23
N ILE A 7 1.18 0.78 -1.93
CA ILE A 7 0.15 1.05 -0.93
C ILE A 7 0.73 1.13 0.48
N THR A 8 1.52 0.14 0.87
CA THR A 8 2.07 0.09 2.23
C THR A 8 3.05 1.21 2.51
N ASN A 9 3.78 1.66 1.47
CA ASN A 9 4.63 2.84 1.61
C ASN A 9 3.82 4.13 1.72
N ARG A 10 2.72 4.27 0.95
CA ARG A 10 1.83 5.43 1.06
C ARG A 10 1.16 5.51 2.42
N TRP A 11 0.81 4.38 2.99
CA TRP A 11 0.25 4.34 4.36
C TRP A 11 1.26 4.81 5.41
N GLY A 12 2.55 4.73 5.12
CA GLY A 12 3.60 4.95 6.10
C GLY A 12 3.81 3.73 6.98
N TYR A 13 3.26 2.58 6.61
CA TYR A 13 3.42 1.33 7.35
C TYR A 13 4.84 0.79 7.21
N VAL A 14 5.41 0.92 6.02
CA VAL A 14 6.82 0.64 5.75
C VAL A 14 7.42 1.81 4.99
N ALA A 15 8.73 1.94 5.03
CA ALA A 15 9.47 2.93 4.26
C ALA A 15 10.58 2.19 3.52
N ALA A 16 10.28 1.72 2.31
CA ALA A 16 11.22 0.90 1.54
C ALA A 16 11.24 1.36 0.07
N PRO A 17 12.43 1.54 -0.52
CA PRO A 17 12.56 2.13 -1.85
C PRO A 17 12.23 1.17 -3.00
N THR A 18 12.22 -0.13 -2.77
CA THR A 18 11.95 -1.12 -3.82
C THR A 18 10.92 -2.14 -3.36
N PRO A 19 10.21 -2.80 -4.30
CA PRO A 19 9.27 -3.87 -3.94
C PRO A 19 9.93 -5.00 -3.14
N GLU A 20 11.16 -5.37 -3.46
CA GLU A 20 11.89 -6.42 -2.75
C GLU A 20 12.15 -6.02 -1.29
N LYS A 21 12.55 -4.76 -1.06
CA LYS A 21 12.80 -4.25 0.29
C LYS A 21 11.50 -4.09 1.07
N THR A 22 10.42 -3.74 0.39
CA THR A 22 9.09 -3.70 1.00
C THR A 22 8.68 -5.08 1.50
N MET A 23 8.86 -6.12 0.67
CA MET A 23 8.53 -7.47 1.08
C MET A 23 9.35 -7.92 2.27
N ALA A 24 10.66 -7.62 2.28
CA ALA A 24 11.52 -7.94 3.42
C ALA A 24 11.06 -7.24 4.70
N ALA A 25 10.62 -5.99 4.59
CA ALA A 25 10.12 -5.23 5.73
C ALA A 25 8.79 -5.81 6.25
N LEU A 26 7.88 -6.17 5.34
CA LEU A 26 6.58 -6.75 5.70
C LEU A 26 6.74 -8.12 6.35
N GLU A 27 7.68 -8.93 5.89
CA GLU A 27 7.94 -10.25 6.46
C GLU A 27 8.31 -10.17 7.94
N LYS A 28 8.91 -9.06 8.36
CA LYS A 28 9.29 -8.86 9.77
C LYS A 28 8.12 -8.48 10.66
N VAL A 29 7.08 -7.84 10.12
CA VAL A 29 5.99 -7.27 10.91
C VAL A 29 4.66 -7.96 10.70
N LEU A 30 4.47 -8.69 9.60
CA LEU A 30 3.24 -9.41 9.32
C LEU A 30 3.38 -10.90 9.62
N PRO A 31 2.40 -11.53 10.30
CA PRO A 31 2.37 -12.98 10.42
C PRO A 31 2.34 -13.63 9.04
N GLN A 32 3.03 -14.75 8.89
CA GLN A 32 3.09 -15.49 7.64
C GLN A 32 1.70 -15.84 7.09
N THR A 33 0.75 -16.10 7.98
CA THR A 33 -0.63 -16.41 7.62
C THR A 33 -1.33 -15.26 6.89
N GLU A 34 -0.82 -14.04 6.99
CA GLU A 34 -1.41 -12.86 6.37
C GLU A 34 -0.78 -12.47 5.03
N TRP A 35 0.32 -13.12 4.63
CA TRP A 35 1.04 -12.74 3.41
C TRP A 35 0.18 -12.92 2.16
N ILE A 36 -0.58 -14.02 2.07
CA ILE A 36 -1.47 -14.27 0.93
C ILE A 36 -2.64 -13.28 0.95
N ASN A 37 -3.18 -13.01 2.13
CA ASN A 37 -4.32 -12.11 2.28
C ASN A 37 -3.98 -10.69 1.89
N ILE A 38 -2.80 -10.19 2.27
CA ILE A 38 -2.43 -8.82 1.93
C ILE A 38 -2.34 -8.64 0.42
N ASN A 39 -1.80 -9.61 -0.31
CA ASN A 39 -1.76 -9.56 -1.77
C ASN A 39 -3.18 -9.60 -2.36
N ARG A 40 -4.01 -10.51 -1.88
CA ARG A 40 -5.37 -10.67 -2.38
C ARG A 40 -6.22 -9.42 -2.20
N LEU A 41 -6.01 -8.69 -1.10
CA LEU A 41 -6.76 -7.48 -0.81
C LEU A 41 -6.17 -6.25 -1.49
N LEU A 42 -4.86 -6.11 -1.50
CA LEU A 42 -4.21 -4.89 -1.98
C LEU A 42 -4.04 -4.82 -3.49
N VAL A 43 -3.98 -5.95 -4.19
CA VAL A 43 -3.87 -5.89 -5.66
C VAL A 43 -5.10 -5.22 -6.28
N PRO A 44 -6.35 -5.67 -6.01
CA PRO A 44 -7.51 -4.94 -6.52
C PRO A 44 -7.65 -3.54 -5.93
N PHE A 45 -7.32 -3.34 -4.67
CA PHE A 45 -7.34 -2.02 -4.06
C PHE A 45 -6.40 -1.05 -4.79
N GLY A 46 -5.20 -1.51 -5.15
CA GLY A 46 -4.23 -0.72 -5.90
C GLY A 46 -4.66 -0.45 -7.34
N LYS A 47 -5.45 -1.33 -7.93
CA LYS A 47 -5.96 -1.13 -9.29
C LYS A 47 -7.12 -0.15 -9.37
N HIS A 48 -7.94 -0.07 -8.32
CA HIS A 48 -9.20 0.65 -8.36
C HIS A 48 -9.29 1.85 -7.42
N VAL A 49 -8.56 1.86 -6.33
CA VAL A 49 -8.64 2.94 -5.34
C VAL A 49 -7.29 3.63 -5.19
N CYS A 50 -6.29 2.92 -4.66
CA CYS A 50 -4.96 3.48 -4.45
C CYS A 50 -4.11 3.32 -5.71
N THR A 51 -4.53 3.98 -6.78
CA THR A 51 -3.92 3.86 -8.11
C THR A 51 -2.55 4.52 -8.16
N GLY A 52 -1.72 4.14 -9.13
CA GLY A 52 -0.38 4.69 -9.29
C GLY A 52 -0.38 6.19 -9.53
N THR A 53 -1.35 6.65 -10.34
CA THR A 53 -1.50 8.07 -10.67
C THR A 53 -2.80 8.58 -10.09
N ARG A 54 -2.73 9.69 -9.32
CA ARG A 54 -3.89 10.35 -8.74
C ARG A 54 -4.83 9.37 -8.03
N PRO A 55 -4.37 8.76 -6.92
CA PRO A 55 -5.19 7.80 -6.17
C PRO A 55 -6.49 8.45 -5.68
N ARG A 56 -7.52 7.64 -5.47
CA ARG A 56 -8.84 8.10 -5.04
C ARG A 56 -8.91 8.28 -3.53
N CYS A 57 -8.08 9.16 -2.99
CA CYS A 57 -7.97 9.36 -1.54
C CYS A 57 -9.26 9.91 -0.92
N SER A 58 -9.97 10.79 -1.63
CA SER A 58 -11.17 11.44 -1.08
C SER A 58 -12.28 10.45 -0.73
N THR A 59 -12.34 9.31 -1.42
CA THR A 59 -13.34 8.26 -1.17
C THR A 59 -12.73 7.00 -0.60
N CYS A 60 -11.44 7.03 -0.25
CA CYS A 60 -10.73 5.86 0.26
C CYS A 60 -11.22 5.51 1.69
N PRO A 61 -11.62 4.24 1.94
CA PRO A 61 -12.14 3.85 3.25
C PRO A 61 -11.11 3.86 4.37
N VAL A 62 -9.81 3.94 4.05
CA VAL A 62 -8.75 3.97 5.06
C VAL A 62 -7.99 5.30 5.08
N LEU A 63 -8.55 6.35 4.50
CA LEU A 63 -7.89 7.65 4.40
C LEU A 63 -7.49 8.20 5.77
N ASP A 64 -8.33 8.04 6.78
CA ASP A 64 -8.09 8.54 8.13
C ASP A 64 -6.90 7.86 8.82
N ARG A 65 -6.45 6.72 8.31
CA ARG A 65 -5.30 5.98 8.84
C ARG A 65 -4.11 6.01 7.91
N CYS A 66 -4.22 6.67 6.76
CA CYS A 66 -3.17 6.73 5.75
C CYS A 66 -2.39 8.03 5.89
N ARG A 67 -1.06 7.94 5.94
CA ARG A 67 -0.20 9.12 6.01
C ARG A 67 -0.01 9.80 4.65
N GLN A 68 -0.48 9.17 3.56
CA GLN A 68 -0.37 9.68 2.19
C GLN A 68 1.07 10.03 1.80
N VAL A 69 2.03 9.21 2.23
CA VAL A 69 3.45 9.44 1.94
C VAL A 69 3.68 9.44 0.43
N GLY A 70 4.26 10.51 -0.08
CA GLY A 70 4.54 10.65 -1.51
C GLY A 70 3.33 10.98 -2.37
N VAL A 71 2.14 11.12 -1.78
CA VAL A 71 0.93 11.50 -2.53
C VAL A 71 0.89 13.02 -2.67
N VAL A 72 1.16 13.51 -3.88
CA VAL A 72 1.15 14.95 -4.18
C VAL A 72 -0.21 15.38 -4.69
N ARG A 73 -0.84 14.55 -5.54
CA ARG A 73 -2.17 14.82 -6.10
C ARG A 73 -3.03 13.56 -5.96
N HIS A 74 -4.31 13.75 -5.70
CA HIS A 74 -5.25 12.65 -5.61
C HIS A 74 -6.65 13.06 -6.08
N ARG A 75 -7.48 12.08 -6.31
CA ARG A 75 -8.89 12.27 -6.65
C ARG A 75 -9.76 12.15 -5.42
#